data_e9a99b2d61bdd83b8ca0a20b052e6b5a
#
_entry.id   e9a99b2d61bdd83b8ca0a20b052e6b5a
#
_cell.length_a   1.000
_cell.length_b   1.000
_cell.length_c   1.000
_cell.angle_alpha   90.00
_cell.angle_beta   90.00
_cell.angle_gamma   90.00
#
_symmetry.space_group_name_H-M   'P 1'
#
loop_
_entity.id
_entity.type
_entity.pdbx_description
1 polymer ?
#
loop_
_entity_poly.entity_id
_entity_poly.type
_entity_poly.pdbx_seq_one_letter_code
_entity_poly.pdbx_strand_id
1 'polypeptide(L)'
;LGLHGPIDIQYALMVSCNYFFYEAGNRQGIDNISKYSEQLGLGSKTGIELSENTGHISNPQTFRDLRGENSEEQWTLGNVLQSAIGQLDNAFTPLQMANYVATLANDGTRMRSHLVKSVESYNLEETVSTTQPEVLNQVEASKEAFEQVREGMVRCSRDTTRGSARYYFGDYPIDVAAKTGTPQASGGELDATFIAYAPAYDPEIAVAVVVENGYSGQRGAPIARAIFDEYFGLNKEQEQQQPQTEGQLIP
;
A
#
# COMPACT_ATOMS: atom_id res chain seq x y z
N LEU A 1 -14.22 13.61 17.50
CA LEU A 1 -13.43 12.38 17.58
C LEU A 1 -14.12 11.44 18.54
N GLY A 2 -14.73 10.35 18.03
CA GLY A 2 -15.38 9.33 18.87
C GLY A 2 -14.34 8.46 19.59
N LEU A 3 -14.66 8.03 20.82
CA LEU A 3 -13.88 7.03 21.52
C LEU A 3 -14.22 5.65 20.95
N HIS A 4 -13.20 4.88 20.54
CA HIS A 4 -13.41 3.52 20.02
C HIS A 4 -13.55 2.47 21.14
N GLY A 5 -13.24 2.83 22.41
CA GLY A 5 -13.20 1.89 23.53
C GLY A 5 -12.08 0.84 23.39
N PRO A 6 -12.16 -0.30 24.08
CA PRO A 6 -11.26 -1.43 23.86
C PRO A 6 -11.48 -2.04 22.48
N ILE A 7 -10.42 -2.13 21.67
CA ILE A 7 -10.46 -2.64 20.30
C ILE A 7 -9.26 -3.55 20.04
N ASP A 8 -9.45 -4.52 19.16
CA ASP A 8 -8.38 -5.36 18.64
C ASP A 8 -7.68 -4.71 17.43
N ILE A 9 -6.62 -5.35 16.94
CA ILE A 9 -5.82 -4.86 15.82
C ILE A 9 -6.62 -4.81 14.50
N GLN A 10 -7.51 -5.76 14.26
CA GLN A 10 -8.32 -5.81 13.04
C GLN A 10 -9.29 -4.61 12.99
N TYR A 11 -9.94 -4.34 14.12
CA TYR A 11 -10.82 -3.17 14.24
C TYR A 11 -10.04 -1.86 14.15
N ALA A 12 -8.86 -1.79 14.77
CA ALA A 12 -7.98 -0.62 14.72
C ALA A 12 -7.54 -0.30 13.28
N LEU A 13 -7.18 -1.32 12.49
CA LEU A 13 -6.87 -1.19 11.07
C LEU A 13 -8.08 -0.71 10.27
N MET A 14 -9.26 -1.32 10.49
CA MET A 14 -10.51 -0.99 9.81
C MET A 14 -10.88 0.48 9.93
N VAL A 15 -10.81 1.03 11.16
CA VAL A 15 -11.19 2.43 11.45
C VAL A 15 -10.01 3.40 11.46
N SER A 16 -8.79 2.93 11.14
CA SER A 16 -7.56 3.73 11.19
C SER A 16 -7.37 4.44 12.53
N CYS A 17 -7.38 3.69 13.63
CA CYS A 17 -7.30 4.24 14.99
C CYS A 17 -5.87 4.68 15.34
N ASN A 18 -5.55 5.95 15.20
CA ASN A 18 -4.23 6.48 15.52
C ASN A 18 -3.81 6.18 16.97
N TYR A 19 -4.74 6.29 17.94
CA TYR A 19 -4.42 6.01 19.34
C TYR A 19 -3.91 4.58 19.56
N PHE A 20 -4.55 3.59 18.92
CA PHE A 20 -4.10 2.19 18.98
C PHE A 20 -2.67 2.05 18.45
N PHE A 21 -2.39 2.66 17.28
CA PHE A 21 -1.06 2.56 16.66
C PHE A 21 -0.01 3.42 17.35
N TYR A 22 -0.37 4.53 17.99
CA TYR A 22 0.53 5.25 18.90
C TYR A 22 0.96 4.36 20.06
N GLU A 23 0.03 3.69 20.73
CA GLU A 23 0.35 2.80 21.83
C GLU A 23 1.16 1.58 21.38
N ALA A 24 0.81 0.97 20.24
CA ALA A 24 1.59 -0.10 19.65
C ALA A 24 3.02 0.35 19.31
N GLY A 25 3.18 1.51 18.68
CA GLY A 25 4.49 2.09 18.36
C GLY A 25 5.31 2.44 19.59
N ASN A 26 4.66 2.97 20.64
CA ASN A 26 5.32 3.24 21.92
C ASN A 26 5.88 1.96 22.55
N ARG A 27 5.14 0.87 22.52
CA ARG A 27 5.58 -0.43 23.06
C ARG A 27 6.67 -1.08 22.22
N GLN A 28 6.61 -0.98 20.90
CA GLN A 28 7.60 -1.56 20.00
C GLN A 28 8.92 -0.77 19.97
N GLY A 29 8.83 0.53 20.08
CA GLY A 29 9.97 1.43 19.90
C GLY A 29 10.39 1.60 18.44
N ILE A 30 11.16 2.65 18.17
CA ILE A 30 11.53 3.03 16.80
C ILE A 30 12.43 2.00 16.11
N ASP A 31 13.26 1.28 16.84
CA ASP A 31 14.19 0.30 16.27
C ASP A 31 13.42 -0.89 15.64
N ASN A 32 12.38 -1.40 16.32
CA ASN A 32 11.53 -2.44 15.77
C ASN A 32 10.68 -1.93 14.60
N ILE A 33 10.12 -0.72 14.70
CA ILE A 33 9.38 -0.09 13.59
C ILE A 33 10.28 0.00 12.37
N SER A 34 11.51 0.50 12.50
CA SER A 34 12.48 0.61 11.40
C SER A 34 12.85 -0.77 10.84
N LYS A 35 13.19 -1.73 11.69
CA LYS A 35 13.53 -3.10 11.30
C LYS A 35 12.45 -3.74 10.42
N TYR A 36 11.20 -3.71 10.86
CA TYR A 36 10.10 -4.31 10.09
C TYR A 36 9.75 -3.51 8.84
N SER A 37 9.88 -2.18 8.87
CA SER A 37 9.71 -1.35 7.68
C SER A 37 10.73 -1.71 6.59
N GLU A 38 12.00 -1.88 6.96
CA GLU A 38 13.07 -2.33 6.05
C GLU A 38 12.82 -3.74 5.50
N GLN A 39 12.44 -4.69 6.35
CA GLN A 39 12.10 -6.05 5.91
C GLN A 39 10.91 -6.06 4.92
N LEU A 40 9.95 -5.17 5.12
CA LEU A 40 8.81 -4.98 4.23
C LEU A 40 9.15 -4.17 2.95
N GLY A 41 10.41 -3.71 2.80
CA GLY A 41 10.92 -3.07 1.60
C GLY A 41 10.82 -1.56 1.57
N LEU A 42 10.33 -0.93 2.64
CA LEU A 42 10.30 0.52 2.76
C LEU A 42 11.73 1.07 2.97
N GLY A 43 12.03 2.23 2.39
CA GLY A 43 13.36 2.82 2.47
C GLY A 43 14.45 2.10 1.66
N SER A 44 14.10 1.12 0.81
CA SER A 44 15.05 0.34 0.02
C SER A 44 14.60 0.19 -1.44
N LYS A 45 15.53 -0.19 -2.32
CA LYS A 45 15.21 -0.45 -3.73
C LYS A 45 14.31 -1.68 -3.87
N THR A 46 13.38 -1.64 -4.83
CA THR A 46 12.55 -2.81 -5.18
C THR A 46 13.28 -3.77 -6.12
N GLY A 47 14.37 -3.33 -6.72
CA GLY A 47 15.20 -4.08 -7.64
C GLY A 47 14.75 -4.04 -9.11
N ILE A 48 13.81 -3.15 -9.45
CA ILE A 48 13.39 -2.91 -10.83
C ILE A 48 14.58 -2.42 -11.68
N GLU A 49 14.56 -2.64 -12.98
CA GLU A 49 15.68 -2.33 -13.90
C GLU A 49 15.88 -0.83 -14.15
N LEU A 50 15.00 0.00 -13.59
CA LEU A 50 15.08 1.45 -13.70
C LEU A 50 15.80 2.08 -12.50
N SER A 51 16.19 3.35 -12.64
CA SER A 51 16.71 4.12 -11.52
C SER A 51 15.61 4.35 -10.47
N GLU A 52 15.91 4.04 -9.21
CA GLU A 52 14.96 4.14 -8.11
C GLU A 52 15.41 5.17 -7.07
N ASN A 53 14.42 5.96 -6.60
CA ASN A 53 14.56 6.69 -5.34
C ASN A 53 14.14 5.75 -4.19
N THR A 54 14.95 5.66 -3.16
CA THR A 54 14.69 4.79 -2.01
C THR A 54 13.77 5.44 -0.98
N GLY A 55 13.54 6.74 -1.05
CA GLY A 55 12.90 7.43 0.05
C GLY A 55 13.65 7.20 1.38
N HIS A 56 12.96 7.28 2.48
CA HIS A 56 13.54 7.00 3.79
C HIS A 56 12.49 6.68 4.85
N ILE A 57 12.91 5.91 5.85
CA ILE A 57 12.14 5.59 7.05
C ILE A 57 12.45 6.64 8.10
N SER A 58 11.42 7.16 8.74
CA SER A 58 11.55 8.09 9.86
C SER A 58 12.16 7.38 11.08
N ASN A 59 13.37 7.74 11.44
CA ASN A 59 14.11 7.27 12.61
C ASN A 59 15.08 8.34 13.11
N PRO A 60 15.77 8.18 14.26
CA PRO A 60 16.69 9.19 14.79
C PRO A 60 17.83 9.58 13.85
N GLN A 61 18.29 8.66 12.97
CA GLN A 61 19.34 8.98 12.01
C GLN A 61 18.79 9.85 10.87
N THR A 62 17.71 9.39 10.21
CA THR A 62 17.01 10.17 9.16
C THR A 62 16.62 11.55 9.66
N PHE A 63 16.13 11.63 10.90
CA PHE A 63 15.75 12.89 11.53
C PHE A 63 16.93 13.87 11.62
N ARG A 64 18.12 13.41 12.03
CA ARG A 64 19.35 14.23 12.05
C ARG A 64 19.83 14.62 10.65
N ASP A 65 19.82 13.65 9.72
CA ASP A 65 20.32 13.86 8.37
C ASP A 65 19.51 14.93 7.61
N LEU A 66 18.19 14.95 7.80
CA LEU A 66 17.29 15.91 7.16
C LEU A 66 17.37 17.32 7.78
N ARG A 67 17.63 17.43 9.07
CA ARG A 67 17.70 18.72 9.79
C ARG A 67 19.09 19.34 9.83
N GLY A 68 20.12 18.53 9.55
CA GLY A 68 21.53 18.93 9.60
C GLY A 68 22.13 18.85 11.01
N GLU A 69 23.44 18.74 11.05
CA GLU A 69 24.23 18.53 12.29
C GLU A 69 24.09 19.66 13.33
N ASN A 70 23.76 20.87 12.88
CA ASN A 70 23.62 22.05 13.74
C ASN A 70 22.19 22.30 14.24
N SER A 71 21.25 21.39 13.96
CA SER A 71 19.87 21.52 14.43
C SER A 71 19.80 21.31 15.95
N GLU A 72 19.10 22.20 16.65
CA GLU A 72 18.79 22.08 18.08
C GLU A 72 17.61 21.12 18.33
N GLU A 73 16.89 20.68 17.28
CA GLU A 73 15.78 19.76 17.38
C GLU A 73 16.26 18.38 17.85
N GLN A 74 15.51 17.80 18.78
CA GLN A 74 15.83 16.50 19.35
C GLN A 74 14.74 15.49 19.02
N TRP A 75 15.17 14.24 18.79
CA TRP A 75 14.25 13.12 18.70
C TRP A 75 13.53 12.89 20.02
N THR A 76 12.21 12.80 19.97
CA THR A 76 11.35 12.65 21.15
C THR A 76 10.41 11.45 21.01
N LEU A 77 9.71 11.09 22.08
CA LEU A 77 8.64 10.11 22.03
C LEU A 77 7.54 10.50 21.02
N GLY A 78 7.23 11.80 20.88
CA GLY A 78 6.29 12.29 19.88
C GLY A 78 6.66 11.90 18.45
N ASN A 79 7.96 11.88 18.13
CA ASN A 79 8.46 11.45 16.83
C ASN A 79 8.26 9.94 16.62
N VAL A 80 8.45 9.10 17.65
CA VAL A 80 8.16 7.66 17.60
C VAL A 80 6.68 7.42 17.29
N LEU A 81 5.79 8.13 17.99
CA LEU A 81 4.35 7.98 17.80
C LEU A 81 3.92 8.39 16.38
N GLN A 82 4.47 9.49 15.87
CA GLN A 82 4.18 9.93 14.50
C GLN A 82 4.73 8.97 13.45
N SER A 83 5.95 8.45 13.64
CA SER A 83 6.53 7.43 12.75
C SER A 83 5.68 6.16 12.71
N ALA A 84 5.10 5.76 13.85
CA ALA A 84 4.28 4.55 13.96
C ALA A 84 2.97 4.60 13.13
N ILE A 85 2.50 5.78 12.77
CA ILE A 85 1.34 5.97 11.89
C ILE A 85 1.73 6.39 10.47
N GLY A 86 3.02 6.32 10.13
CA GLY A 86 3.52 6.65 8.79
C GLY A 86 3.68 8.15 8.51
N GLN A 87 3.68 8.98 9.55
CA GLN A 87 3.89 10.43 9.47
C GLN A 87 5.36 10.80 9.73
N LEU A 88 5.63 12.07 10.02
CA LEU A 88 6.93 12.69 10.23
C LEU A 88 7.78 12.63 8.96
N ASP A 89 8.97 12.06 9.04
CA ASP A 89 9.94 12.02 7.94
C ASP A 89 9.81 10.76 7.06
N ASN A 90 8.74 9.96 7.20
CA ASN A 90 8.52 8.82 6.32
C ASN A 90 8.23 9.31 4.88
N ALA A 91 9.02 8.84 3.92
CA ALA A 91 8.84 9.15 2.51
C ALA A 91 9.10 7.90 1.66
N PHE A 92 8.09 7.46 0.91
CA PHE A 92 8.14 6.25 0.11
C PHE A 92 7.59 6.49 -1.30
N THR A 93 8.18 5.83 -2.29
CA THR A 93 7.67 5.91 -3.67
C THR A 93 6.42 5.02 -3.83
N PRO A 94 5.53 5.33 -4.79
CA PRO A 94 4.39 4.46 -5.10
C PRO A 94 4.82 3.02 -5.43
N LEU A 95 5.97 2.81 -6.09
CA LEU A 95 6.49 1.49 -6.38
C LEU A 95 6.91 0.73 -5.11
N GLN A 96 7.54 1.40 -4.15
CA GLN A 96 7.83 0.78 -2.85
C GLN A 96 6.54 0.41 -2.12
N MET A 97 5.52 1.26 -2.15
CA MET A 97 4.22 0.95 -1.54
C MET A 97 3.53 -0.23 -2.23
N ALA A 98 3.65 -0.37 -3.55
CA ALA A 98 3.15 -1.54 -4.28
C ALA A 98 3.92 -2.82 -3.91
N ASN A 99 5.26 -2.76 -3.82
CA ASN A 99 6.10 -3.89 -3.38
C ASN A 99 5.82 -4.25 -1.91
N TYR A 100 5.63 -3.25 -1.04
CA TYR A 100 5.24 -3.43 0.35
C TYR A 100 3.91 -4.19 0.48
N VAL A 101 2.87 -3.75 -0.22
CA VAL A 101 1.56 -4.40 -0.15
C VAL A 101 1.57 -5.78 -0.81
N ALA A 102 2.36 -5.98 -1.86
CA ALA A 102 2.60 -7.30 -2.45
C ALA A 102 3.31 -8.25 -1.47
N THR A 103 4.24 -7.73 -0.67
CA THR A 103 4.92 -8.50 0.38
C THR A 103 3.93 -8.94 1.47
N LEU A 104 3.00 -8.07 1.88
CA LEU A 104 1.91 -8.43 2.82
C LEU A 104 0.99 -9.51 2.22
N ALA A 105 0.61 -9.35 0.95
CA ALA A 105 -0.22 -10.32 0.22
C ALA A 105 0.44 -11.70 0.12
N ASN A 106 1.77 -11.72 0.02
CA ASN A 106 2.58 -12.93 -0.13
C ASN A 106 3.14 -13.44 1.22
N ASP A 107 2.40 -13.25 2.30
CA ASP A 107 2.71 -13.69 3.68
C ASP A 107 4.16 -13.37 4.10
N GLY A 108 4.63 -12.17 3.73
CA GLY A 108 5.95 -11.66 4.07
C GLY A 108 7.09 -12.06 3.14
N THR A 109 6.83 -12.81 2.07
CA THR A 109 7.84 -13.09 1.05
C THR A 109 7.98 -11.89 0.13
N ARG A 110 9.11 -11.18 0.24
CA ARG A 110 9.40 -10.01 -0.58
C ARG A 110 10.07 -10.42 -1.88
N MET A 111 9.44 -10.10 -3.01
CA MET A 111 9.94 -10.40 -4.34
C MET A 111 10.60 -9.17 -4.95
N ARG A 112 11.65 -9.40 -5.76
CA ARG A 112 12.22 -8.39 -6.64
C ARG A 112 11.20 -7.96 -7.68
N SER A 113 11.01 -6.65 -7.83
CA SER A 113 10.22 -6.09 -8.92
C SER A 113 11.01 -6.11 -10.24
N HIS A 114 10.35 -6.39 -11.35
CA HIS A 114 10.96 -6.34 -12.68
C HIS A 114 9.93 -5.96 -13.75
N LEU A 115 10.40 -5.35 -14.84
CA LEU A 115 9.60 -4.98 -16.01
C LEU A 115 9.80 -5.96 -17.17
N VAL A 116 11.02 -6.51 -17.29
CA VAL A 116 11.36 -7.41 -18.38
C VAL A 116 10.88 -8.82 -18.03
N LYS A 117 9.91 -9.33 -18.77
CA LYS A 117 9.41 -10.70 -18.63
C LYS A 117 10.31 -11.69 -19.39
N SER A 118 10.60 -11.38 -20.65
CA SER A 118 11.46 -12.20 -21.50
C SER A 118 12.19 -11.34 -22.54
N VAL A 119 13.25 -11.88 -23.11
CA VAL A 119 13.95 -11.35 -24.27
C VAL A 119 13.82 -12.37 -25.39
N GLU A 120 13.24 -11.94 -26.48
CA GLU A 120 13.01 -12.77 -27.67
C GLU A 120 14.07 -12.49 -28.72
N SER A 121 14.35 -13.48 -29.59
CA SER A 121 15.19 -13.31 -30.77
C SER A 121 14.57 -12.31 -31.77
N TYR A 122 15.38 -11.75 -32.65
CA TYR A 122 14.93 -10.75 -33.63
C TYR A 122 13.74 -11.22 -34.48
N ASN A 123 13.70 -12.50 -34.84
CA ASN A 123 12.64 -13.11 -35.65
C ASN A 123 11.45 -13.62 -34.78
N LEU A 124 11.49 -13.45 -33.47
CA LEU A 124 10.47 -13.90 -32.49
C LEU A 124 10.26 -15.43 -32.47
N GLU A 125 11.20 -16.21 -32.96
CA GLU A 125 11.11 -17.67 -33.00
C GLU A 125 11.68 -18.34 -31.75
N GLU A 126 12.55 -17.63 -31.00
CA GLU A 126 13.24 -18.20 -29.85
C GLU A 126 13.22 -17.21 -28.67
N THR A 127 12.88 -17.71 -27.48
CA THR A 127 13.06 -16.97 -26.23
C THR A 127 14.53 -17.06 -25.80
N VAL A 128 15.25 -15.95 -25.86
CA VAL A 128 16.68 -15.87 -25.51
C VAL A 128 16.87 -15.98 -24.00
N SER A 129 16.00 -15.30 -23.23
CA SER A 129 16.02 -15.39 -21.77
C SER A 129 14.63 -15.06 -21.20
N THR A 130 14.35 -15.59 -20.00
CA THR A 130 13.15 -15.28 -19.22
C THR A 130 13.56 -14.86 -17.81
N THR A 131 13.02 -13.75 -17.33
CA THR A 131 13.24 -13.30 -15.96
C THR A 131 12.60 -14.30 -14.99
N GLN A 132 13.40 -14.81 -14.06
CA GLN A 132 12.91 -15.71 -13.02
C GLN A 132 12.52 -14.92 -11.77
N PRO A 133 11.47 -15.35 -11.03
CA PRO A 133 11.15 -14.75 -9.74
C PRO A 133 12.33 -14.85 -8.78
N GLU A 134 12.66 -13.74 -8.11
CA GLU A 134 13.74 -13.64 -7.14
C GLU A 134 13.20 -13.17 -5.79
N VAL A 135 13.44 -13.96 -4.75
CA VAL A 135 13.11 -13.60 -3.37
C VAL A 135 14.22 -12.72 -2.82
N LEU A 136 13.88 -11.50 -2.41
CA LEU A 136 14.83 -10.58 -1.78
C LEU A 136 15.01 -10.88 -0.30
N ASN A 137 13.91 -11.14 0.41
CA ASN A 137 13.91 -11.55 1.81
C ASN A 137 12.55 -12.11 2.25
N GLN A 138 12.56 -12.72 3.43
CA GLN A 138 11.36 -13.14 4.16
C GLN A 138 11.23 -12.29 5.43
N VAL A 139 10.07 -11.68 5.64
CA VAL A 139 9.76 -10.91 6.86
C VAL A 139 9.67 -11.85 8.07
N GLU A 140 10.36 -11.51 9.14
CA GLU A 140 10.40 -12.27 10.39
C GLU A 140 9.12 -12.05 11.22
N ALA A 141 7.99 -12.58 10.77
CA ALA A 141 6.72 -12.49 11.48
C ALA A 141 5.97 -13.83 11.42
N SER A 142 5.07 -14.07 12.38
CA SER A 142 4.26 -15.28 12.38
C SER A 142 3.18 -15.20 11.29
N LYS A 143 2.74 -16.36 10.81
CA LYS A 143 1.62 -16.45 9.87
C LYS A 143 0.35 -15.80 10.43
N GLU A 144 0.09 -15.99 11.72
CA GLU A 144 -1.01 -15.32 12.43
C GLU A 144 -0.96 -13.80 12.35
N ALA A 145 0.24 -13.19 12.41
CA ALA A 145 0.37 -11.74 12.29
C ALA A 145 -0.07 -11.25 10.91
N PHE A 146 0.31 -11.95 9.83
CA PHE A 146 -0.15 -11.64 8.48
C PHE A 146 -1.66 -11.86 8.33
N GLU A 147 -2.21 -12.92 8.90
CA GLU A 147 -3.66 -13.19 8.91
C GLU A 147 -4.43 -12.05 9.63
N GLN A 148 -3.95 -11.59 10.80
CA GLN A 148 -4.59 -10.48 11.53
C GLN A 148 -4.57 -9.17 10.72
N VAL A 149 -3.47 -8.88 10.03
CA VAL A 149 -3.36 -7.70 9.16
C VAL A 149 -4.30 -7.84 7.96
N ARG A 150 -4.31 -9.00 7.30
CA ARG A 150 -5.22 -9.30 6.18
C ARG A 150 -6.67 -9.09 6.57
N GLU A 151 -7.12 -9.69 7.67
CA GLU A 151 -8.48 -9.55 8.16
C GLU A 151 -8.84 -8.08 8.48
N GLY A 152 -7.93 -7.33 9.09
CA GLY A 152 -8.11 -5.90 9.33
C GLY A 152 -8.26 -5.12 8.02
N MET A 153 -7.47 -5.44 6.99
CA MET A 153 -7.54 -4.84 5.67
C MET A 153 -8.81 -5.24 4.90
N VAL A 154 -9.28 -6.49 5.04
CA VAL A 154 -10.58 -6.93 4.47
C VAL A 154 -11.73 -6.20 5.14
N ARG A 155 -11.70 -6.00 6.44
CA ARG A 155 -12.71 -5.18 7.14
C ARG A 155 -12.73 -3.73 6.66
N CYS A 156 -11.59 -3.14 6.26
CA CYS A 156 -11.59 -1.80 5.65
C CYS A 156 -12.46 -1.71 4.41
N SER A 157 -12.53 -2.77 3.60
CA SER A 157 -13.31 -2.83 2.36
C SER A 157 -14.73 -3.33 2.57
N ARG A 158 -14.92 -4.36 3.40
CA ARG A 158 -16.19 -5.10 3.55
C ARG A 158 -17.13 -4.57 4.62
N ASP A 159 -16.62 -3.98 5.71
CA ASP A 159 -17.52 -3.49 6.76
C ASP A 159 -18.34 -2.29 6.25
N THR A 160 -19.64 -2.52 6.04
CA THR A 160 -20.55 -1.53 5.44
C THR A 160 -20.86 -0.35 6.34
N THR A 161 -20.50 -0.43 7.62
CA THR A 161 -20.78 0.62 8.61
C THR A 161 -19.59 1.54 8.86
N ARG A 162 -18.39 1.00 8.99
CA ARG A 162 -17.18 1.73 9.41
C ARG A 162 -15.97 1.53 8.54
N GLY A 163 -15.97 0.55 7.63
CA GLY A 163 -14.86 0.29 6.72
C GLY A 163 -14.49 1.53 5.89
N SER A 164 -13.23 1.94 5.89
CA SER A 164 -12.79 3.18 5.25
C SER A 164 -12.87 3.13 3.73
N ALA A 165 -12.87 1.95 3.12
CA ALA A 165 -13.00 1.73 1.67
C ALA A 165 -14.36 1.15 1.24
N ARG A 166 -15.33 1.04 2.15
CA ARG A 166 -16.62 0.36 1.95
C ARG A 166 -17.45 0.87 0.77
N TYR A 167 -17.38 2.17 0.48
CA TYR A 167 -18.18 2.77 -0.61
C TYR A 167 -17.80 2.25 -2.00
N TYR A 168 -16.59 1.73 -2.14
CA TYR A 168 -16.07 1.23 -3.40
C TYR A 168 -15.96 -0.29 -3.45
N PHE A 169 -15.83 -0.95 -2.29
CA PHE A 169 -15.56 -2.38 -2.22
C PHE A 169 -16.54 -3.17 -1.34
N GLY A 170 -17.50 -2.52 -0.69
CA GLY A 170 -18.45 -3.19 0.19
C GLY A 170 -19.30 -4.26 -0.50
N ASP A 171 -19.67 -4.01 -1.75
CA ASP A 171 -20.44 -4.89 -2.63
C ASP A 171 -19.61 -5.50 -3.77
N TYR A 172 -18.28 -5.30 -3.74
CA TYR A 172 -17.40 -5.79 -4.79
C TYR A 172 -17.40 -7.33 -4.85
N PRO A 173 -17.46 -7.96 -6.04
CA PRO A 173 -17.62 -9.41 -6.15
C PRO A 173 -16.42 -10.22 -5.65
N ILE A 174 -15.25 -9.58 -5.52
CA ILE A 174 -14.00 -10.20 -5.07
C ILE A 174 -13.63 -9.58 -3.72
N ASP A 175 -13.15 -10.39 -2.78
CA ASP A 175 -12.64 -9.89 -1.50
C ASP A 175 -11.34 -9.11 -1.72
N VAL A 176 -11.35 -7.85 -1.27
CA VAL A 176 -10.21 -6.94 -1.39
C VAL A 176 -9.66 -6.62 0.00
N ALA A 177 -8.38 -6.85 0.21
CA ALA A 177 -7.67 -6.33 1.37
C ALA A 177 -7.17 -4.92 1.05
N ALA A 178 -7.66 -3.89 1.77
CA ALA A 178 -7.37 -2.49 1.45
C ALA A 178 -7.01 -1.67 2.69
N LYS A 179 -6.27 -0.56 2.46
CA LYS A 179 -6.00 0.44 3.49
C LYS A 179 -5.91 1.83 2.88
N THR A 180 -6.63 2.77 3.48
CA THR A 180 -6.57 4.19 3.16
C THR A 180 -5.50 4.89 4.00
N GLY A 181 -4.79 5.84 3.44
CA GLY A 181 -3.88 6.74 4.14
C GLY A 181 -4.14 8.18 3.71
N THR A 182 -3.96 9.11 4.63
CA THR A 182 -4.08 10.56 4.36
C THR A 182 -2.86 11.23 4.99
N PRO A 183 -1.67 11.07 4.39
CA PRO A 183 -0.47 11.72 4.89
C PRO A 183 -0.55 13.23 4.71
N GLN A 184 0.03 13.94 5.66
CA GLN A 184 0.23 15.37 5.57
C GLN A 184 1.56 15.64 4.85
N ALA A 185 1.50 16.26 3.68
CA ALA A 185 2.66 16.62 2.90
C ALA A 185 3.38 17.87 3.43
N SER A 186 4.56 18.15 2.88
CA SER A 186 5.30 19.37 3.14
C SER A 186 4.47 20.58 2.69
N GLY A 187 4.11 21.47 3.61
CA GLY A 187 3.22 22.60 3.33
C GLY A 187 1.86 22.50 3.98
N GLY A 188 1.53 21.36 4.59
CA GLY A 188 0.28 21.14 5.33
C GLY A 188 -0.87 20.61 4.49
N GLU A 189 -0.64 20.36 3.21
CA GLU A 189 -1.60 19.75 2.29
C GLU A 189 -1.75 18.26 2.59
N LEU A 190 -2.91 17.70 2.26
CA LEU A 190 -3.23 16.30 2.50
C LEU A 190 -3.20 15.51 1.20
N ASP A 191 -2.33 14.53 1.12
CA ASP A 191 -2.32 13.58 0.01
C ASP A 191 -3.28 12.43 0.27
N ALA A 192 -3.72 11.78 -0.79
CA ALA A 192 -4.46 10.53 -0.70
C ALA A 192 -3.55 9.37 -1.06
N THR A 193 -3.41 8.42 -0.15
CA THR A 193 -2.71 7.16 -0.37
C THR A 193 -3.69 6.00 -0.20
N PHE A 194 -3.68 5.08 -1.14
CA PHE A 194 -4.49 3.87 -1.08
C PHE A 194 -3.66 2.67 -1.50
N ILE A 195 -3.67 1.63 -0.68
CA ILE A 195 -3.03 0.36 -1.01
C ILE A 195 -4.05 -0.76 -0.92
N ALA A 196 -3.96 -1.73 -1.83
CA ALA A 196 -4.85 -2.88 -1.83
C ALA A 196 -4.24 -4.06 -2.57
N TYR A 197 -4.74 -5.26 -2.27
CA TYR A 197 -4.51 -6.45 -3.08
C TYR A 197 -5.78 -7.29 -3.18
N ALA A 198 -5.87 -8.06 -4.24
CA ALA A 198 -7.03 -8.90 -4.54
C ALA A 198 -6.63 -10.16 -5.35
N PRO A 199 -7.36 -11.31 -5.20
CA PRO A 199 -8.29 -11.60 -4.09
C PRO A 199 -7.56 -11.60 -2.73
N ALA A 200 -8.26 -11.29 -1.65
CA ALA A 200 -7.63 -11.16 -0.33
C ALA A 200 -7.01 -12.46 0.21
N TYR A 201 -7.59 -13.61 -0.16
CA TYR A 201 -7.20 -14.93 0.35
C TYR A 201 -6.43 -15.80 -0.66
N ASP A 202 -6.36 -15.36 -1.92
CA ASP A 202 -5.56 -15.96 -3.01
C ASP A 202 -5.03 -14.83 -3.91
N PRO A 203 -4.07 -14.02 -3.43
CA PRO A 203 -3.68 -12.77 -4.07
C PRO A 203 -3.06 -12.95 -5.46
N GLU A 204 -3.55 -12.18 -6.42
CA GLU A 204 -3.05 -12.15 -7.80
C GLU A 204 -2.47 -10.79 -8.18
N ILE A 205 -3.01 -9.71 -7.61
CA ILE A 205 -2.61 -8.34 -7.95
C ILE A 205 -2.55 -7.46 -6.71
N ALA A 206 -1.51 -6.63 -6.62
CA ALA A 206 -1.31 -5.61 -5.60
C ALA A 206 -1.23 -4.22 -6.23
N VAL A 207 -1.87 -3.24 -5.62
CA VAL A 207 -2.02 -1.88 -6.14
C VAL A 207 -1.66 -0.86 -5.06
N ALA A 208 -0.90 0.16 -5.44
CA ALA A 208 -0.70 1.36 -4.65
C ALA A 208 -1.06 2.59 -5.48
N VAL A 209 -1.85 3.47 -4.92
CA VAL A 209 -2.31 4.72 -5.55
C VAL A 209 -1.94 5.89 -4.66
N VAL A 210 -1.31 6.90 -5.23
CA VAL A 210 -1.03 8.18 -4.58
C VAL A 210 -1.66 9.29 -5.40
N VAL A 211 -2.41 10.17 -4.76
CA VAL A 211 -2.99 11.36 -5.37
C VAL A 211 -2.53 12.56 -4.56
N GLU A 212 -1.61 13.35 -5.11
CA GLU A 212 -1.15 14.58 -4.51
C GLU A 212 -2.32 15.55 -4.33
N ASN A 213 -2.39 16.22 -3.19
CA ASN A 213 -3.50 17.10 -2.82
C ASN A 213 -4.89 16.44 -2.88
N GLY A 214 -4.92 15.11 -2.66
CA GLY A 214 -6.15 14.32 -2.75
C GLY A 214 -7.09 14.46 -1.55
N TYR A 215 -6.70 15.16 -0.49
CA TYR A 215 -7.42 15.44 0.76
C TYR A 215 -7.87 14.24 1.59
N SER A 216 -8.08 13.07 0.99
CA SER A 216 -8.56 11.88 1.68
C SER A 216 -8.10 10.62 0.96
N GLY A 217 -7.56 9.66 1.71
CA GLY A 217 -7.12 8.37 1.18
C GLY A 217 -8.20 7.58 0.42
N GLN A 218 -9.47 7.90 0.64
CA GLN A 218 -10.58 7.31 -0.11
C GLN A 218 -10.56 7.67 -1.61
N ARG A 219 -9.88 8.76 -2.00
CA ARG A 219 -9.75 9.17 -3.41
C ARG A 219 -8.95 8.20 -4.27
N GLY A 220 -8.09 7.40 -3.66
CA GLY A 220 -7.37 6.33 -4.36
C GLY A 220 -8.22 5.09 -4.63
N ALA A 221 -9.30 4.87 -3.87
CA ALA A 221 -10.12 3.67 -3.96
C ALA A 221 -10.80 3.46 -5.33
N PRO A 222 -11.43 4.48 -5.98
CA PRO A 222 -12.02 4.30 -7.32
C PRO A 222 -10.97 3.98 -8.39
N ILE A 223 -9.75 4.51 -8.26
CA ILE A 223 -8.64 4.21 -9.18
C ILE A 223 -8.22 2.76 -9.02
N ALA A 224 -8.03 2.30 -7.77
CA ALA A 224 -7.70 0.90 -7.49
C ALA A 224 -8.81 -0.05 -7.96
N ARG A 225 -10.09 0.32 -7.78
CA ARG A 225 -11.23 -0.46 -8.28
C ARG A 225 -11.19 -0.59 -9.80
N ALA A 226 -10.95 0.49 -10.53
CA ALA A 226 -10.86 0.44 -11.99
C ALA A 226 -9.72 -0.46 -12.49
N ILE A 227 -8.57 -0.48 -11.76
CA ILE A 227 -7.47 -1.40 -12.06
C ILE A 227 -7.90 -2.86 -11.84
N PHE A 228 -8.58 -3.16 -10.73
CA PHE A 228 -9.09 -4.50 -10.45
C PHE A 228 -10.18 -4.93 -11.44
N ASP A 229 -11.10 -4.02 -11.79
CA ASP A 229 -12.15 -4.28 -12.77
C ASP A 229 -11.57 -4.68 -14.13
N GLU A 230 -10.50 -4.01 -14.57
CA GLU A 230 -9.79 -4.35 -15.80
C GLU A 230 -9.03 -5.68 -15.68
N TYR A 231 -8.30 -5.87 -14.59
CA TYR A 231 -7.50 -7.08 -14.37
C TYR A 231 -8.38 -8.34 -14.32
N PHE A 232 -9.51 -8.29 -13.61
CA PHE A 232 -10.43 -9.40 -13.46
C PHE A 232 -11.49 -9.47 -14.59
N GLY A 233 -11.46 -8.56 -15.55
CA GLY A 233 -12.34 -8.54 -16.70
C GLY A 233 -13.80 -8.17 -16.38
N LEU A 234 -14.05 -7.49 -15.25
CA LEU A 234 -15.40 -7.10 -14.81
C LEU A 234 -16.02 -5.99 -15.65
N ASN A 235 -15.22 -5.20 -16.37
CA ASN A 235 -15.69 -4.15 -17.27
C ASN A 235 -16.29 -4.70 -18.58
N LYS A 236 -15.90 -5.88 -19.03
CA LYS A 236 -16.34 -6.46 -20.30
C LYS A 236 -17.82 -6.80 -20.33
N GLU A 237 -18.44 -7.08 -19.20
CA GLU A 237 -19.88 -7.32 -19.10
C GLU A 237 -20.70 -6.03 -19.25
N GLN A 238 -20.13 -4.87 -18.85
CA GLN A 238 -20.79 -3.56 -19.00
C GLN A 238 -20.73 -3.04 -20.44
N GLU A 239 -19.66 -3.29 -21.18
CA GLU A 239 -19.55 -2.91 -22.59
C GLU A 239 -20.50 -3.71 -23.50
N GLN A 240 -20.77 -4.99 -23.15
CA GLN A 240 -21.74 -5.82 -23.90
C GLN A 240 -23.21 -5.42 -23.64
N GLN A 241 -23.50 -4.66 -22.58
CA GLN A 241 -24.85 -4.17 -22.25
C GLN A 241 -25.14 -2.76 -22.79
N GLN A 242 -24.14 -2.05 -23.33
CA GLN A 242 -24.40 -0.79 -24.01
C GLN A 242 -25.01 -1.11 -25.39
N PRO A 243 -26.21 -0.57 -25.73
CA PRO A 243 -26.76 -0.72 -27.07
C PRO A 243 -25.77 -0.14 -28.07
N GLN A 244 -25.32 -0.93 -29.02
CA GLN A 244 -24.60 -0.42 -30.18
C GLN A 244 -25.51 0.59 -30.87
N THR A 245 -25.31 1.86 -30.62
CA THR A 245 -25.91 2.90 -31.46
C THR A 245 -25.22 2.82 -32.82
N GLU A 246 -25.87 2.07 -33.76
CA GLU A 246 -25.51 2.18 -35.17
C GLU A 246 -25.50 3.67 -35.55
N GLY A 247 -24.34 4.14 -35.99
CA GLY A 247 -24.16 5.51 -36.42
C GLY A 247 -25.04 5.82 -37.62
N GLN A 248 -26.23 6.39 -37.38
CA GLN A 248 -26.96 7.07 -38.43
C GLN A 248 -26.22 8.36 -38.76
N LEU A 249 -25.54 8.38 -39.91
CA LEU A 249 -25.12 9.62 -40.56
C LEU A 249 -26.39 10.42 -40.84
N ILE A 250 -26.55 11.53 -40.16
CA ILE A 250 -27.60 12.52 -40.48
C ILE A 250 -27.18 13.23 -41.76
N PRO A 251 -28.03 13.34 -42.77
CA PRO A 251 -27.72 13.97 -44.06
C PRO A 251 -27.44 15.46 -43.96
#